data_2a684d3a82dc526f4bb11af1d2d3c843
#
_entry.id   2a684d3a82dc526f4bb11af1d2d3c843
#
_cell.length_a   1.000
_cell.length_b   1.000
_cell.length_c   1.000
_cell.angle_alpha   90.00
_cell.angle_beta   90.00
_cell.angle_gamma   90.00
#
_symmetry.space_group_name_H-M   'P 1'
#
loop_
_entity.id
_entity.type
_entity.pdbx_description
1 polymer ?
#
loop_
_entity_poly.entity_id
_entity_poly.type
_entity_poly.pdbx_seq_one_letter_code
_entity_poly.pdbx_strand_id
1 'polypeptide(L)'
;MARISGIDLPRDKRIDVALTYIYGIGPSRADEILAQTGINPDTRVKDLTEEQEALLRETIEHHYLIEGDLRRETAMNIKRLSEIGCYRGLRHRRGLPVHGQRTKTNARTRKGPKKTIANKKK
;
A
#
# COMPACT_ATOMS: atom_id res chain seq x y z
N MET A 1 -4.06 -14.80 -17.52
CA MET A 1 -3.45 -14.04 -16.43
C MET A 1 -4.53 -13.26 -15.70
N ALA A 2 -4.62 -13.41 -14.39
CA ALA A 2 -5.64 -12.72 -13.61
C ALA A 2 -5.29 -11.26 -13.42
N ARG A 3 -6.26 -10.40 -13.64
CA ARG A 3 -6.07 -8.95 -13.49
C ARG A 3 -7.18 -8.37 -12.65
N ILE A 4 -6.82 -7.76 -11.52
CA ILE A 4 -7.76 -7.18 -10.58
C ILE A 4 -7.37 -5.72 -10.35
N SER A 5 -8.33 -4.81 -10.53
CA SER A 5 -8.11 -3.36 -10.32
C SER A 5 -6.92 -2.82 -11.12
N GLY A 6 -6.71 -3.35 -12.31
CA GLY A 6 -5.62 -2.93 -13.18
C GLY A 6 -4.27 -3.54 -12.87
N ILE A 7 -4.20 -4.43 -11.88
CA ILE A 7 -2.96 -5.08 -11.48
C ILE A 7 -2.94 -6.52 -11.98
N ASP A 8 -1.88 -6.89 -12.70
CA ASP A 8 -1.70 -8.26 -13.16
C ASP A 8 -1.10 -9.09 -12.02
N LEU A 9 -1.80 -10.15 -11.63
CA LEU A 9 -1.34 -11.02 -10.56
C LEU A 9 -0.36 -12.05 -11.10
N PRO A 10 0.71 -12.38 -10.36
CA PRO A 10 1.67 -13.41 -10.79
C PRO A 10 0.99 -14.77 -10.92
N ARG A 11 1.22 -15.44 -12.04
CA ARG A 11 0.55 -16.71 -12.35
C ARG A 11 0.98 -17.87 -11.47
N ASP A 12 2.24 -17.87 -11.07
CA ASP A 12 2.83 -18.98 -10.33
C ASP A 12 2.69 -18.88 -8.82
N LYS A 13 2.17 -17.77 -8.33
CA LYS A 13 2.01 -17.53 -6.89
C LYS A 13 0.67 -18.07 -6.38
N ARG A 14 0.65 -18.44 -5.10
CA ARG A 14 -0.60 -18.77 -4.42
C ARG A 14 -1.49 -17.52 -4.41
N ILE A 15 -2.79 -17.75 -4.43
CA ILE A 15 -3.73 -16.62 -4.49
C ILE A 15 -3.61 -15.70 -3.26
N ASP A 16 -3.39 -16.26 -2.08
CA ASP A 16 -3.23 -15.45 -0.86
C ASP A 16 -2.02 -14.52 -0.94
N VAL A 17 -0.92 -14.99 -1.52
CA VAL A 17 0.28 -14.17 -1.71
C VAL A 17 0.08 -13.18 -2.87
N ALA A 18 -0.54 -13.63 -3.94
CA ALA A 18 -0.75 -12.80 -5.13
C ALA A 18 -1.62 -11.59 -4.82
N LEU A 19 -2.64 -11.74 -3.98
CA LEU A 19 -3.52 -10.63 -3.60
C LEU A 19 -2.75 -9.51 -2.88
N THR A 20 -1.67 -9.84 -2.20
CA THR A 20 -0.86 -8.82 -1.50
C THR A 20 -0.10 -7.90 -2.45
N TYR A 21 -0.05 -8.23 -3.74
CA TYR A 21 0.56 -7.36 -4.75
C TYR A 21 -0.32 -6.14 -5.06
N ILE A 22 -1.57 -6.16 -4.62
CA ILE A 22 -2.49 -5.03 -4.77
C ILE A 22 -2.24 -4.06 -3.61
N TYR A 23 -2.01 -2.78 -3.93
CA TYR A 23 -1.81 -1.77 -2.90
C TYR A 23 -3.05 -1.63 -2.03
N GLY A 24 -2.91 -1.81 -0.76
CA GLY A 24 -4.02 -1.77 0.20
C GLY A 24 -4.45 -3.14 0.71
N ILE A 25 -3.92 -4.22 0.13
CA ILE A 25 -4.22 -5.59 0.58
C ILE A 25 -2.95 -6.22 1.12
N GLY A 26 -2.94 -6.50 2.41
CA GLY A 26 -1.88 -7.26 3.07
C GLY A 26 -2.32 -8.69 3.34
N PRO A 27 -1.50 -9.49 4.04
CA PRO A 27 -1.84 -10.88 4.32
C PRO A 27 -3.18 -11.07 5.03
N SER A 28 -3.49 -10.23 6.02
CA SER A 28 -4.75 -10.33 6.77
C SER A 28 -5.96 -10.10 5.88
N ARG A 29 -5.93 -9.05 5.05
CA ARG A 29 -7.03 -8.77 4.14
C ARG A 29 -7.18 -9.83 3.07
N ALA A 30 -6.06 -10.38 2.59
CA ALA A 30 -6.10 -11.47 1.64
C ALA A 30 -6.82 -12.68 2.23
N ASP A 31 -6.53 -13.03 3.48
CA ASP A 31 -7.19 -14.13 4.16
C ASP A 31 -8.69 -13.86 4.33
N GLU A 32 -9.07 -12.65 4.70
CA GLU A 32 -10.48 -12.26 4.82
C GLU A 32 -11.22 -12.38 3.49
N ILE A 33 -10.61 -11.91 2.42
CA ILE A 33 -11.21 -11.96 1.09
C ILE A 33 -11.44 -13.40 0.66
N LEU A 34 -10.45 -14.25 0.85
CA LEU A 34 -10.55 -15.65 0.48
C LEU A 34 -11.59 -16.39 1.33
N ALA A 35 -11.70 -16.05 2.61
CA ALA A 35 -12.73 -16.61 3.48
C ALA A 35 -14.14 -16.21 3.02
N GLN A 36 -14.34 -14.95 2.64
CA GLN A 36 -15.62 -14.46 2.15
C GLN A 36 -16.02 -15.08 0.82
N THR A 37 -15.07 -15.32 -0.06
CA THR A 37 -15.35 -15.88 -1.39
C THR A 37 -15.34 -17.40 -1.41
N GLY A 38 -14.87 -18.04 -0.35
CA GLY A 38 -14.79 -19.49 -0.26
C GLY A 38 -13.73 -20.12 -1.14
N ILE A 39 -12.74 -19.35 -1.58
CA ILE A 39 -11.67 -19.84 -2.42
C ILE A 39 -10.54 -20.40 -1.55
N ASN A 40 -10.01 -21.56 -1.93
CA ASN A 40 -8.89 -22.17 -1.23
C ASN A 40 -7.64 -21.29 -1.36
N PRO A 41 -7.02 -20.84 -0.24
CA PRO A 41 -5.81 -20.01 -0.32
C PRO A 41 -4.63 -20.67 -1.00
N ASP A 42 -4.59 -22.00 -1.05
CA ASP A 42 -3.49 -22.73 -1.70
C ASP A 42 -3.59 -22.75 -3.24
N THR A 43 -4.69 -22.28 -3.80
CA THR A 43 -4.90 -22.26 -5.25
C THR A 43 -3.90 -21.29 -5.88
N ARG A 44 -3.27 -21.74 -6.97
CA ARG A 44 -2.39 -20.86 -7.75
C ARG A 44 -3.24 -19.94 -8.64
N VAL A 45 -2.70 -18.76 -8.93
CA VAL A 45 -3.42 -17.79 -9.76
C VAL A 45 -3.79 -18.40 -11.13
N LYS A 46 -2.89 -19.16 -11.70
CA LYS A 46 -3.12 -19.80 -13.01
C LYS A 46 -4.25 -20.83 -12.98
N ASP A 47 -4.60 -21.35 -11.81
CA ASP A 47 -5.64 -22.37 -11.63
C ASP A 47 -7.00 -21.78 -11.29
N LEU A 48 -7.11 -20.46 -11.20
CA LEU A 48 -8.38 -19.80 -10.91
C LEU A 48 -9.33 -19.87 -12.10
N THR A 49 -10.61 -20.14 -11.81
CA THR A 49 -11.65 -20.06 -12.84
C THR A 49 -12.06 -18.60 -13.06
N GLU A 50 -12.70 -18.33 -14.18
CA GLU A 50 -13.20 -16.99 -14.47
C GLU A 50 -14.22 -16.53 -13.43
N GLU A 51 -15.05 -17.46 -12.95
CA GLU A 51 -16.05 -17.17 -11.93
C GLU A 51 -15.39 -16.76 -10.61
N GLN A 52 -14.33 -17.48 -10.22
CA GLN A 52 -13.56 -17.14 -9.00
C GLN A 52 -12.89 -15.79 -9.13
N GLU A 53 -12.31 -15.52 -10.29
CA GLU A 53 -11.66 -14.24 -10.56
C GLU A 53 -12.66 -13.07 -10.50
N ALA A 54 -13.84 -13.25 -11.11
CA ALA A 54 -14.89 -12.25 -11.08
C ALA A 54 -15.39 -12.01 -9.66
N LEU A 55 -15.54 -13.06 -8.88
CA LEU A 55 -15.98 -12.97 -7.49
C LEU A 55 -14.96 -12.23 -6.62
N LEU A 56 -13.68 -12.52 -6.82
CA LEU A 56 -12.60 -11.81 -6.12
C LEU A 56 -12.63 -10.32 -6.47
N ARG A 57 -12.76 -10.01 -7.75
CA ARG A 57 -12.78 -8.63 -8.23
C ARG A 57 -13.95 -7.86 -7.61
N GLU A 58 -15.13 -8.45 -7.63
CA GLU A 58 -16.31 -7.83 -7.05
C GLU A 58 -16.16 -7.60 -5.55
N THR A 59 -15.70 -8.61 -4.81
CA THR A 59 -15.52 -8.51 -3.37
C THR A 59 -14.52 -7.41 -3.01
N ILE A 60 -13.40 -7.36 -3.73
CA ILE A 60 -12.36 -6.37 -3.46
C ILE A 60 -12.86 -4.96 -3.75
N GLU A 61 -13.52 -4.77 -4.89
CA GLU A 61 -14.00 -3.43 -5.29
C GLU A 61 -15.09 -2.90 -4.37
N HIS A 62 -15.94 -3.77 -3.83
CA HIS A 62 -17.04 -3.33 -2.98
C HIS A 62 -16.66 -3.12 -1.51
N HIS A 63 -15.67 -3.84 -1.02
CA HIS A 63 -15.38 -3.83 0.42
C HIS A 63 -14.08 -3.16 0.83
N TYR A 64 -13.21 -2.87 -0.13
CA TYR A 64 -11.87 -2.35 0.20
C TYR A 64 -11.52 -1.15 -0.65
N LEU A 65 -10.83 -0.21 -0.03
CA LEU A 65 -10.24 0.93 -0.73
C LEU A 65 -8.81 0.54 -1.11
N ILE A 66 -8.53 0.49 -2.40
CA ILE A 66 -7.26 -0.02 -2.91
C ILE A 66 -6.68 0.87 -4.00
N GLU A 67 -5.41 0.63 -4.32
CA GLU A 67 -4.67 1.27 -5.42
C GLU A 67 -4.85 2.78 -5.47
N GLY A 68 -5.26 3.33 -6.61
CA GLY A 68 -5.38 4.76 -6.80
C GLY A 68 -6.29 5.46 -5.80
N ASP A 69 -7.40 4.82 -5.45
CA ASP A 69 -8.34 5.40 -4.48
C ASP A 69 -7.71 5.48 -3.09
N LEU A 70 -6.99 4.44 -2.68
CA LEU A 70 -6.28 4.46 -1.40
C LEU A 70 -5.16 5.50 -1.40
N ARG A 71 -4.39 5.57 -2.48
CA ARG A 71 -3.32 6.55 -2.60
C ARG A 71 -3.86 7.97 -2.53
N ARG A 72 -5.00 8.20 -3.16
CA ARG A 72 -5.69 9.50 -3.13
C ARG A 72 -6.13 9.85 -1.72
N GLU A 73 -6.73 8.90 -1.01
CA GLU A 73 -7.17 9.12 0.38
C GLU A 73 -6.00 9.45 1.28
N THR A 74 -4.89 8.70 1.17
CA THR A 74 -3.69 8.95 1.95
C THR A 74 -3.14 10.35 1.69
N ALA A 75 -3.06 10.74 0.42
CA ALA A 75 -2.58 12.06 0.04
C ALA A 75 -3.49 13.17 0.59
N MET A 76 -4.80 12.96 0.53
CA MET A 76 -5.76 13.93 1.07
C MET A 76 -5.66 14.05 2.58
N ASN A 77 -5.43 12.94 3.28
CA ASN A 77 -5.26 12.95 4.73
C ASN A 77 -4.01 13.74 5.13
N ILE A 78 -2.91 13.55 4.42
CA ILE A 78 -1.67 14.27 4.66
C ILE A 78 -1.88 15.77 4.37
N LYS A 79 -2.55 16.09 3.27
CA LYS A 79 -2.85 17.46 2.91
C LYS A 79 -3.68 18.15 3.99
N ARG A 80 -4.70 17.45 4.50
CA ARG A 80 -5.54 17.96 5.58
C ARG A 80 -4.72 18.28 6.83
N LEU A 81 -3.83 17.37 7.23
CA LEU A 81 -2.97 17.60 8.38
C LEU A 81 -2.09 18.83 8.18
N SER A 82 -1.57 19.01 6.98
CA SER A 82 -0.73 20.16 6.65
C SER A 82 -1.52 21.48 6.69
N GLU A 83 -2.76 21.46 6.21
CA GLU A 83 -3.64 22.62 6.21
C GLU A 83 -4.09 23.04 7.59
N ILE A 84 -4.35 22.07 8.46
CA ILE A 84 -4.74 22.34 9.85
C ILE A 84 -3.58 22.98 10.62
N GLY A 85 -2.34 22.71 10.19
CA GLY A 85 -1.15 23.23 10.85
C GLY A 85 -0.77 22.53 12.12
N CYS A 86 -1.23 21.29 12.33
CA CYS A 86 -0.83 20.50 13.48
C CYS A 86 0.62 20.05 13.35
N TYR A 87 1.19 19.60 14.48
CA TYR A 87 2.60 19.15 14.49
C TYR A 87 2.87 18.08 13.45
N ARG A 88 1.99 17.08 13.36
CA ARG A 88 2.14 15.99 12.38
C ARG A 88 2.16 16.53 10.96
N GLY A 89 1.28 17.46 10.62
CA GLY A 89 1.24 18.08 9.31
C GLY A 89 2.52 18.86 8.99
N LEU A 90 3.08 19.56 9.98
CA LEU A 90 4.33 20.27 9.79
C LEU A 90 5.48 19.31 9.49
N ARG A 91 5.49 18.13 10.15
CA ARG A 91 6.52 17.12 9.90
C ARG A 91 6.41 16.58 8.48
N HIS A 92 5.19 16.34 7.99
CA HIS A 92 4.98 15.92 6.59
C HIS A 92 5.47 16.99 5.61
N ARG A 93 5.15 18.24 5.89
CA ARG A 93 5.54 19.36 5.04
C ARG A 93 7.05 19.47 4.91
N ARG A 94 7.75 19.22 5.99
CA ARG A 94 9.23 19.31 6.03
C ARG A 94 9.91 18.02 5.59
N GLY A 95 9.17 16.94 5.32
CA GLY A 95 9.74 15.67 4.97
C GLY A 95 10.49 14.97 6.11
N LEU A 96 10.03 15.18 7.33
CA LEU A 96 10.65 14.62 8.53
C LEU A 96 9.79 13.50 9.11
N PRO A 97 10.37 12.59 9.95
CA PRO A 97 9.58 11.57 10.63
C PRO A 97 8.46 12.18 11.47
N VAL A 98 7.28 11.53 11.45
CA VAL A 98 6.07 12.11 12.04
C VAL A 98 5.66 11.51 13.39
N HIS A 99 6.29 10.42 13.80
CA HIS A 99 5.92 9.69 15.02
C HIS A 99 6.87 9.93 16.18
N GLY A 100 7.41 11.14 16.30
CA GLY A 100 8.28 11.51 17.41
C GLY A 100 9.66 10.89 17.35
N GLN A 101 10.07 10.41 16.21
CA GLN A 101 11.33 9.73 16.01
C GLN A 101 12.49 10.73 16.04
N ARG A 102 13.64 10.22 16.46
CA ARG A 102 14.87 10.99 16.47
C ARG A 102 15.29 11.35 15.05
N THR A 103 15.71 12.58 14.82
CA THR A 103 16.18 13.03 13.51
C THR A 103 17.70 13.20 13.44
N LYS A 104 18.36 13.19 14.59
CA LYS A 104 19.82 13.35 14.66
C LYS A 104 20.55 12.16 14.01
N THR A 105 19.96 10.97 14.08
CA THR A 105 20.56 9.75 13.54
C THR A 105 19.50 8.97 12.77
N ASN A 106 19.92 8.20 11.81
CA ASN A 106 19.13 7.14 11.18
C ASN A 106 17.74 7.48 10.62
N ALA A 107 17.43 8.75 10.38
CA ALA A 107 16.14 9.15 9.81
C ALA A 107 16.20 9.21 8.27
N ARG A 108 16.90 8.25 7.65
CA ARG A 108 17.17 8.30 6.21
C ARG A 108 15.95 7.98 5.33
N THR A 109 15.04 7.17 5.82
CA THR A 109 13.85 6.81 5.03
C THR A 109 13.04 8.03 4.62
N ARG A 110 12.84 8.96 5.55
CA ARG A 110 12.11 10.20 5.27
C ARG A 110 12.98 11.29 4.68
N LYS A 111 14.19 11.43 5.20
CA LYS A 111 15.11 12.49 4.78
C LYS A 111 15.85 12.17 3.48
N GLY A 112 15.90 10.89 3.13
CA GLY A 112 16.61 10.42 1.96
C GLY A 112 18.11 10.23 2.21
N PRO A 113 18.88 9.94 1.16
CA PRO A 113 20.32 9.74 1.30
C PRO A 113 21.02 10.96 1.86
N LYS A 114 22.17 10.75 2.48
CA LYS A 114 22.99 11.85 2.99
C LYS A 114 23.40 12.77 1.84
N LYS A 115 23.31 14.07 2.10
CA LYS A 115 23.73 15.08 1.13
C LYS A 115 24.85 15.89 1.71
N THR A 116 25.92 16.02 0.96
CA THR A 116 27.04 16.84 1.33
C THR A 116 26.89 18.22 0.73
N ILE A 117 27.11 19.25 1.52
CA ILE A 117 27.09 20.63 1.03
C ILE A 117 28.42 20.89 0.34
N ALA A 118 28.40 21.00 -0.99
CA ALA A 118 29.60 21.04 -1.81
C ALA A 118 30.51 22.23 -1.50
N ASN A 119 29.93 23.39 -1.20
CA ASN A 119 30.69 24.62 -0.98
C ASN A 119 30.95 24.94 0.48
N LYS A 120 30.66 24.02 1.38
CA LYS A 120 30.86 24.25 2.78
C LYS A 120 32.35 24.28 3.12
N LYS A 121 32.79 25.37 3.61
CA LYS A 121 34.18 25.54 4.07
C LYS A 121 34.24 25.61 5.58
N LYS A 122 35.36 25.24 6.11
CA LYS A 122 35.56 25.27 7.55
C LYS A 122 36.44 26.45 7.96
#